data_736d65ed4efe86e10af9671f910d1264
#
_entry.id   736d65ed4efe86e10af9671f910d1264
#
_cell.length_a   1.000
_cell.length_b   1.000
_cell.length_c   1.000
_cell.angle_alpha   90.00
_cell.angle_beta   90.00
_cell.angle_gamma   90.00
#
_symmetry.space_group_name_H-M   'P 1'
#
loop_
_entity.id
_entity.type
_entity.pdbx_description
1 polymer ?
#
loop_
_entity_poly.entity_id
_entity_poly.type
_entity_poly.pdbx_seq_one_letter_code
_entity_poly.pdbx_strand_id
1 'polypeptide(L)'
;MSRSDNDTDTRSAIPLPPDVGAGPATTPAEEADVPPAVSRHGSGNETYATLVWRRFRRSTMGMIGLVLVGMLLVVSVFADFFAPMDPKEPNLPFAPPDLIAFEDPEGNFSLIPYVYPIGDTGEFDPVTFQPLTGAMKDNPTPTGFFVQGYDYHLLWFIPANIHFFGSTDGRPIQLLGTDKFGRDILSRGIIGSRI
;
A
#
# COMPACT_ATOMS: atom_id res chain seq x y z
N MET A 1 67.09 -35.48 7.24
CA MET A 1 67.54 -35.33 5.83
C MET A 1 66.99 -33.95 5.43
N SER A 2 67.81 -32.91 5.64
CA SER A 2 68.67 -32.28 4.66
C SER A 2 67.86 -31.59 3.57
N ARG A 3 67.87 -30.34 3.33
CA ARG A 3 68.89 -29.28 3.21
C ARG A 3 68.07 -27.99 2.88
N SER A 4 68.19 -26.82 3.52
CA SER A 4 69.29 -25.87 3.18
C SER A 4 69.12 -25.30 1.76
N ASP A 5 68.95 -24.08 1.54
CA ASP A 5 69.77 -22.90 1.51
C ASP A 5 68.90 -21.78 0.83
N ASN A 6 68.84 -20.62 1.33
CA ASN A 6 69.83 -19.50 1.29
C ASN A 6 69.64 -18.58 0.09
N ASP A 7 69.77 -17.33 0.42
CA ASP A 7 70.20 -16.17 -0.37
C ASP A 7 69.17 -15.45 -1.27
N THR A 8 69.06 -14.18 -1.32
CA THR A 8 70.04 -13.13 -1.12
C THR A 8 69.34 -11.78 -1.04
N ASP A 9 69.76 -11.06 -0.06
CA ASP A 9 69.64 -9.60 0.07
C ASP A 9 70.21 -8.89 -1.21
N THR A 10 69.36 -8.05 -1.85
CA THR A 10 69.91 -7.05 -2.77
C THR A 10 69.25 -5.71 -2.52
N ARG A 11 69.80 -5.01 -1.52
CA ARG A 11 69.67 -3.57 -1.45
C ARG A 11 70.20 -2.93 -2.69
N SER A 12 69.35 -2.45 -3.55
CA SER A 12 69.73 -1.50 -4.60
C SER A 12 69.73 -0.08 -3.97
N ALA A 13 70.94 0.39 -3.75
CA ALA A 13 71.23 1.76 -3.32
C ALA A 13 70.83 2.73 -4.45
N ILE A 14 69.99 3.68 -4.11
CA ILE A 14 69.69 4.84 -4.98
C ILE A 14 70.81 5.84 -4.78
N PRO A 15 71.53 6.24 -5.81
CA PRO A 15 72.57 7.28 -5.69
C PRO A 15 71.97 8.67 -5.52
N LEU A 16 72.50 9.42 -4.57
CA LEU A 16 72.21 10.82 -4.36
C LEU A 16 72.73 11.65 -5.52
N PRO A 17 72.01 12.66 -6.00
CA PRO A 17 72.57 13.58 -7.00
C PRO A 17 73.54 14.59 -6.31
N PRO A 18 74.56 15.12 -7.04
CA PRO A 18 75.55 15.97 -6.52
C PRO A 18 75.01 17.37 -6.18
N ASP A 19 75.61 17.89 -5.14
CA ASP A 19 75.52 19.27 -4.65
C ASP A 19 75.84 20.26 -5.79
N VAL A 20 74.93 21.14 -6.13
CA VAL A 20 75.17 22.26 -7.02
C VAL A 20 74.98 23.56 -6.26
N GLY A 21 76.07 24.20 -6.13
CA GLY A 21 76.44 25.43 -5.49
C GLY A 21 75.45 26.59 -5.47
N ALA A 22 75.67 27.34 -4.47
CA ALA A 22 75.12 28.65 -4.18
C ALA A 22 75.34 29.69 -5.30
N GLY A 23 74.27 30.43 -5.60
CA GLY A 23 74.43 31.71 -6.29
C GLY A 23 73.06 32.32 -6.61
N PRO A 24 73.01 33.62 -6.86
CA PRO A 24 72.79 34.65 -5.86
C PRO A 24 71.35 35.25 -5.92
N ALA A 25 71.06 35.89 -4.80
CA ALA A 25 70.24 37.08 -4.57
C ALA A 25 69.01 37.40 -5.47
N THR A 26 67.89 37.38 -4.79
CA THR A 26 66.85 38.41 -4.78
C THR A 26 66.29 38.94 -6.08
N THR A 27 65.10 38.53 -6.39
CA THR A 27 64.13 39.39 -7.05
C THR A 27 62.83 39.43 -6.18
N PRO A 28 62.24 40.63 -5.99
CA PRO A 28 61.10 40.78 -5.09
C PRO A 28 59.89 40.06 -5.67
N ALA A 29 59.16 39.50 -4.76
CA ALA A 29 57.89 38.90 -4.88
C ALA A 29 57.04 39.45 -6.02
N GLU A 30 56.86 38.66 -7.01
CA GLU A 30 55.61 38.65 -7.83
C GLU A 30 54.53 38.14 -6.90
N GLU A 31 53.74 39.06 -6.44
CA GLU A 31 52.52 38.83 -5.70
C GLU A 31 51.62 37.97 -6.60
N ALA A 32 51.71 36.66 -6.45
CA ALA A 32 50.84 35.73 -7.13
C ALA A 32 49.42 36.15 -6.76
N ASP A 33 48.72 36.65 -7.75
CA ASP A 33 47.29 36.90 -7.76
C ASP A 33 46.59 35.56 -7.36
N VAL A 34 46.37 35.40 -6.06
CA VAL A 34 45.57 34.31 -5.51
C VAL A 34 44.17 34.63 -5.93
N PRO A 35 43.60 33.88 -6.87
CA PRO A 35 42.21 34.10 -7.24
C PRO A 35 41.37 34.05 -5.96
N PRO A 36 40.44 35.01 -5.78
CA PRO A 36 39.65 35.09 -4.56
C PRO A 36 39.00 33.73 -4.32
N ALA A 37 39.22 33.18 -3.13
CA ALA A 37 38.57 31.96 -2.69
C ALA A 37 37.10 32.08 -3.02
N VAL A 38 36.67 31.30 -4.00
CA VAL A 38 35.25 31.17 -4.33
C VAL A 38 34.58 30.76 -3.02
N SER A 39 34.03 31.76 -2.34
CA SER A 39 33.19 31.55 -1.21
C SER A 39 32.04 30.64 -1.71
N ARG A 40 32.12 29.36 -1.41
CA ARG A 40 31.00 28.43 -1.54
C ARG A 40 29.96 28.90 -0.55
N HIS A 41 29.29 30.00 -0.93
CA HIS A 41 28.11 30.46 -0.25
C HIS A 41 27.03 29.45 -0.42
N GLY A 42 26.62 28.92 0.69
CA GLY A 42 25.28 28.44 0.89
C GLY A 42 24.95 27.12 0.24
N SER A 43 25.62 26.06 0.62
CA SER A 43 24.87 24.83 0.84
C SER A 43 23.99 25.07 2.07
N GLY A 44 22.84 25.71 1.86
CA GLY A 44 21.79 25.61 2.85
C GLY A 44 21.65 24.11 3.14
N ASN A 45 21.60 23.73 4.40
CA ASN A 45 21.40 22.39 4.87
C ASN A 45 20.02 21.90 4.40
N GLU A 46 19.87 21.68 3.07
CA GLU A 46 18.73 20.96 2.56
C GLU A 46 18.84 19.58 3.15
N THR A 47 17.99 19.30 4.10
CA THR A 47 17.93 18.00 4.75
C THR A 47 17.85 16.94 3.66
N TYR A 48 18.64 15.89 3.77
CA TYR A 48 18.66 14.77 2.82
C TYR A 48 17.23 14.30 2.43
N ALA A 49 16.31 14.33 3.39
CA ALA A 49 14.90 14.06 3.19
C ALA A 49 14.23 14.99 2.15
N THR A 50 14.60 16.30 2.13
CA THR A 50 14.04 17.27 1.19
C THR A 50 14.48 16.99 -0.24
N LEU A 51 15.76 16.63 -0.42
CA LEU A 51 16.31 16.27 -1.73
C LEU A 51 15.67 14.98 -2.26
N VAL A 52 15.55 13.97 -1.39
CA VAL A 52 14.88 12.71 -1.73
C VAL A 52 13.43 12.95 -2.11
N TRP A 53 12.71 13.75 -1.31
CA TRP A 53 11.30 14.07 -1.56
C TRP A 53 11.10 14.82 -2.89
N ARG A 54 11.95 15.82 -3.19
CA ARG A 54 11.91 16.55 -4.46
C ARG A 54 12.12 15.62 -5.66
N ARG A 55 13.09 14.70 -5.55
CA ARG A 55 13.38 13.71 -6.60
C ARG A 55 12.25 12.71 -6.74
N PHE A 56 11.67 12.25 -5.62
CA PHE A 56 10.57 11.30 -5.57
C PHE A 56 9.30 11.87 -6.22
N ARG A 57 8.92 13.12 -5.90
CA ARG A 57 7.77 13.79 -6.53
C ARG A 57 7.90 13.96 -8.05
N ARG A 58 9.09 13.91 -8.57
CA ARG A 58 9.36 14.00 -10.01
C ARG A 58 9.20 12.66 -10.73
N SER A 59 9.17 11.58 -9.99
CA SER A 59 8.94 10.24 -10.51
C SER A 59 7.44 9.93 -10.54
N THR A 60 6.86 9.81 -11.73
CA THR A 60 5.44 9.46 -11.89
C THR A 60 5.13 8.10 -11.24
N MET A 61 6.02 7.13 -11.43
CA MET A 61 5.88 5.79 -10.83
C MET A 61 5.93 5.83 -9.31
N GLY A 62 6.83 6.66 -8.74
CA GLY A 62 6.91 6.88 -7.30
C GLY A 62 5.64 7.51 -6.74
N MET A 63 5.08 8.51 -7.46
CA MET A 63 3.83 9.15 -7.04
C MET A 63 2.63 8.20 -7.10
N ILE A 64 2.53 7.37 -8.15
CA ILE A 64 1.48 6.34 -8.23
C ILE A 64 1.61 5.37 -7.05
N GLY A 65 2.83 4.87 -6.78
CA GLY A 65 3.06 4.00 -5.63
C GLY A 65 2.71 4.65 -4.29
N LEU A 66 3.05 5.92 -4.10
CA LEU A 66 2.69 6.67 -2.89
C LEU A 66 1.17 6.79 -2.70
N VAL A 67 0.45 7.09 -3.79
CA VAL A 67 -1.02 7.20 -3.76
C VAL A 67 -1.64 5.84 -3.41
N LEU A 68 -1.16 4.76 -4.03
CA LEU A 68 -1.66 3.40 -3.73
C LEU A 68 -1.42 3.02 -2.27
N VAL A 69 -0.21 3.22 -1.77
CA VAL A 69 0.12 2.94 -0.36
C VAL A 69 -0.70 3.83 0.57
N GLY A 70 -0.84 5.11 0.25
CA GLY A 70 -1.67 6.03 1.01
C GLY A 70 -3.14 5.61 1.05
N MET A 71 -3.69 5.16 -0.08
CA MET A 71 -5.05 4.64 -0.17
C MET A 71 -5.23 3.37 0.68
N LEU A 72 -4.30 2.42 0.57
CA LEU A 72 -4.32 1.21 1.40
C LEU A 72 -4.24 1.55 2.89
N LEU A 73 -3.43 2.52 3.27
CA LEU A 73 -3.32 2.97 4.65
C LEU A 73 -4.64 3.58 5.14
N VAL A 74 -5.30 4.41 4.33
CA VAL A 74 -6.62 4.96 4.65
C VAL A 74 -7.64 3.82 4.82
N VAL A 75 -7.70 2.88 3.89
CA VAL A 75 -8.61 1.72 4.01
C VAL A 75 -8.31 0.91 5.26
N SER A 76 -7.04 0.70 5.60
CA SER A 76 -6.64 -0.03 6.80
C SER A 76 -7.06 0.69 8.10
N VAL A 77 -6.86 2.01 8.17
CA VAL A 77 -7.23 2.81 9.36
C VAL A 77 -8.75 2.85 9.54
N PHE A 78 -9.49 2.98 8.44
CA PHE A 78 -10.96 3.05 8.43
C PHE A 78 -11.60 1.72 8.03
N ALA A 79 -10.94 0.59 8.30
CA ALA A 79 -11.38 -0.72 7.83
C ALA A 79 -12.80 -1.07 8.29
N ASP A 80 -13.14 -0.82 9.55
CA ASP A 80 -14.49 -1.11 10.07
C ASP A 80 -15.57 -0.21 9.42
N PHE A 81 -15.22 1.02 9.05
CA PHE A 81 -16.12 1.91 8.32
C PHE A 81 -16.40 1.42 6.89
N PHE A 82 -15.39 0.85 6.22
CA PHE A 82 -15.54 0.32 4.86
C PHE A 82 -16.09 -1.11 4.82
N ALA A 83 -16.06 -1.84 5.93
CA ALA A 83 -16.60 -3.19 6.00
C ALA A 83 -18.13 -3.14 6.09
N PRO A 84 -18.89 -3.69 5.11
CA PRO A 84 -20.34 -3.63 5.11
C PRO A 84 -20.98 -4.57 6.13
N MET A 85 -20.26 -5.59 6.60
CA MET A 85 -20.74 -6.64 7.48
C MET A 85 -19.78 -6.91 8.63
N ASP A 86 -20.30 -7.33 9.79
CA ASP A 86 -19.45 -7.83 10.88
C ASP A 86 -18.78 -9.13 10.45
N PRO A 87 -17.43 -9.16 10.38
CA PRO A 87 -16.69 -10.36 9.99
C PRO A 87 -16.81 -11.52 10.97
N LYS A 88 -17.38 -11.27 12.16
CA LYS A 88 -17.59 -12.27 13.22
C LYS A 88 -18.94 -12.95 13.13
N GLU A 89 -19.93 -12.32 12.51
CA GLU A 89 -21.24 -12.88 12.34
C GLU A 89 -21.25 -13.94 11.21
N PRO A 90 -21.54 -15.20 11.53
CA PRO A 90 -21.62 -16.24 10.52
C PRO A 90 -22.95 -16.14 9.76
N ASN A 91 -22.86 -16.15 8.46
CA ASN A 91 -23.98 -16.31 7.52
C ASN A 91 -23.97 -17.71 6.92
N LEU A 92 -24.66 -17.90 5.80
CA LEU A 92 -24.64 -19.18 5.08
C LEU A 92 -23.23 -19.51 4.59
N PRO A 93 -22.68 -20.70 4.91
CA PRO A 93 -21.38 -21.12 4.41
C PRO A 93 -21.38 -21.25 2.88
N PHE A 94 -20.27 -20.83 2.25
CA PHE A 94 -20.10 -20.89 0.80
C PHE A 94 -21.20 -20.18 0.00
N ALA A 95 -21.85 -19.18 0.60
CA ALA A 95 -22.81 -18.39 -0.15
C ALA A 95 -22.11 -17.67 -1.31
N PRO A 96 -22.65 -17.75 -2.53
CA PRO A 96 -22.11 -17.03 -3.66
C PRO A 96 -22.26 -15.50 -3.49
N PRO A 97 -21.55 -14.68 -4.26
CA PRO A 97 -21.74 -13.24 -4.27
C PRO A 97 -23.16 -12.86 -4.66
N ASP A 98 -23.76 -11.92 -3.95
CA ASP A 98 -25.07 -11.39 -4.28
C ASP A 98 -25.04 -10.58 -5.59
N LEU A 99 -26.15 -10.57 -6.30
CA LEU A 99 -26.30 -9.83 -7.55
C LEU A 99 -26.56 -8.34 -7.24
N ILE A 100 -25.70 -7.48 -7.74
CA ILE A 100 -25.88 -6.02 -7.67
C ILE A 100 -26.60 -5.56 -8.94
N ALA A 101 -27.74 -4.88 -8.80
CA ALA A 101 -28.44 -4.29 -9.92
C ALA A 101 -28.78 -2.82 -9.65
N PHE A 102 -28.67 -1.99 -10.68
CA PHE A 102 -29.08 -0.58 -10.67
C PHE A 102 -30.51 -0.42 -11.18
N GLU A 103 -31.34 -1.38 -10.86
CA GLU A 103 -32.74 -1.44 -11.25
C GLU A 103 -33.55 -1.71 -10.00
N ASP A 104 -34.59 -0.93 -9.77
CA ASP A 104 -35.52 -1.14 -8.68
C ASP A 104 -36.47 -2.33 -8.97
N PRO A 105 -37.27 -2.79 -8.00
CA PRO A 105 -38.21 -3.89 -8.20
C PRO A 105 -39.26 -3.62 -9.28
N GLU A 106 -39.52 -2.36 -9.60
CA GLU A 106 -40.47 -1.93 -10.62
C GLU A 106 -39.83 -1.83 -12.04
N GLY A 107 -38.52 -2.07 -12.17
CA GLY A 107 -37.81 -2.05 -13.45
C GLY A 107 -37.29 -0.66 -13.84
N ASN A 108 -37.28 0.33 -12.93
CA ASN A 108 -36.74 1.64 -13.19
C ASN A 108 -35.26 1.73 -12.80
N PHE A 109 -34.51 2.59 -13.49
CA PHE A 109 -33.12 2.80 -13.15
C PHE A 109 -33.01 3.55 -11.81
N SER A 110 -32.28 2.97 -10.87
CA SER A 110 -31.91 3.58 -9.59
C SER A 110 -30.42 3.90 -9.53
N LEU A 111 -30.05 5.09 -9.09
CA LEU A 111 -28.66 5.45 -8.88
C LEU A 111 -28.05 4.71 -7.66
N ILE A 112 -28.87 4.34 -6.71
CA ILE A 112 -28.46 3.53 -5.55
C ILE A 112 -28.76 2.07 -5.92
N PRO A 113 -27.76 1.17 -5.90
CA PRO A 113 -27.98 -0.20 -6.30
C PRO A 113 -28.86 -0.96 -5.31
N TYR A 114 -29.63 -1.88 -5.84
CA TYR A 114 -30.29 -2.93 -5.07
C TYR A 114 -29.43 -4.19 -5.09
N VAL A 115 -29.41 -4.91 -4.00
CA VAL A 115 -28.73 -6.20 -3.89
C VAL A 115 -29.79 -7.30 -3.85
N TYR A 116 -29.67 -8.23 -4.78
CA TYR A 116 -30.52 -9.40 -4.87
C TYR A 116 -29.75 -10.59 -4.29
N PRO A 117 -30.16 -11.09 -3.11
CA PRO A 117 -29.47 -12.22 -2.49
C PRO A 117 -29.60 -13.44 -3.39
N ILE A 118 -28.49 -14.18 -3.49
CA ILE A 118 -28.51 -15.46 -4.18
C ILE A 118 -28.88 -16.54 -3.17
N GLY A 119 -29.95 -17.23 -3.44
CA GLY A 119 -30.47 -18.29 -2.58
C GLY A 119 -30.87 -19.52 -3.39
N ASP A 120 -31.39 -20.51 -2.66
CA ASP A 120 -31.94 -21.73 -3.25
C ASP A 120 -33.22 -21.39 -4.00
N THR A 121 -33.26 -21.69 -5.30
CA THR A 121 -34.43 -21.48 -6.15
C THR A 121 -35.50 -22.55 -5.93
N GLY A 122 -35.24 -23.59 -5.13
CA GLY A 122 -36.08 -24.74 -4.97
C GLY A 122 -36.03 -25.73 -6.15
N GLU A 123 -35.21 -25.42 -7.15
CA GLU A 123 -34.98 -26.30 -8.30
C GLU A 123 -33.66 -27.07 -8.10
N PHE A 124 -33.63 -28.29 -8.65
CA PHE A 124 -32.45 -29.14 -8.63
C PHE A 124 -31.91 -29.34 -10.03
N ASP A 125 -30.60 -29.30 -10.17
CA ASP A 125 -29.93 -29.70 -11.41
C ASP A 125 -30.26 -31.17 -11.71
N PRO A 126 -30.85 -31.48 -12.87
CA PRO A 126 -31.29 -32.85 -13.19
C PRO A 126 -30.12 -33.83 -13.36
N VAL A 127 -28.90 -33.34 -13.50
CA VAL A 127 -27.69 -34.18 -13.71
C VAL A 127 -26.91 -34.37 -12.40
N THR A 128 -26.71 -33.29 -11.63
CA THR A 128 -25.90 -33.33 -10.40
C THR A 128 -26.72 -33.49 -9.14
N PHE A 129 -28.05 -33.31 -9.21
CA PHE A 129 -28.97 -33.29 -8.09
C PHE A 129 -28.62 -32.27 -7.01
N GLN A 130 -27.86 -31.25 -7.38
CA GLN A 130 -27.55 -30.16 -6.48
C GLN A 130 -28.62 -29.06 -6.56
N PRO A 131 -28.94 -28.38 -5.46
CA PRO A 131 -29.84 -27.25 -5.49
C PRO A 131 -29.30 -26.16 -6.39
N LEU A 132 -30.13 -25.67 -7.30
CA LEU A 132 -29.79 -24.53 -8.15
C LEU A 132 -29.94 -23.27 -7.32
N THR A 133 -28.86 -22.48 -7.29
CA THR A 133 -28.86 -21.16 -6.65
C THR A 133 -29.09 -20.09 -7.70
N GLY A 134 -29.93 -19.12 -7.40
CA GLY A 134 -30.26 -18.01 -8.29
C GLY A 134 -30.56 -16.71 -7.53
N ALA A 135 -30.60 -15.61 -8.24
CA ALA A 135 -30.96 -14.32 -7.67
C ALA A 135 -32.45 -14.32 -7.27
N MET A 136 -32.72 -14.06 -5.99
CA MET A 136 -34.10 -13.93 -5.49
C MET A 136 -34.62 -12.53 -5.83
N LYS A 137 -35.20 -12.40 -7.03
CA LYS A 137 -35.74 -11.11 -7.51
C LYS A 137 -36.92 -10.60 -6.69
N ASP A 138 -37.62 -11.50 -6.00
CA ASP A 138 -38.79 -11.17 -5.18
C ASP A 138 -38.42 -10.51 -3.83
N ASN A 139 -37.16 -10.50 -3.46
CA ASN A 139 -36.70 -10.00 -2.17
C ASN A 139 -35.46 -9.10 -2.29
N PRO A 140 -35.53 -7.96 -3.00
CA PRO A 140 -34.43 -7.04 -3.15
C PRO A 140 -34.05 -6.43 -1.79
N THR A 141 -32.77 -6.33 -1.53
CA THR A 141 -32.20 -5.63 -0.38
C THR A 141 -31.84 -4.20 -0.79
N PRO A 142 -32.54 -3.19 -0.29
CA PRO A 142 -32.18 -1.80 -0.58
C PRO A 142 -30.84 -1.50 0.09
N THR A 143 -29.95 -0.87 -0.67
CA THR A 143 -28.63 -0.46 -0.17
C THR A 143 -28.56 1.04 -0.01
N GLY A 144 -27.51 1.51 0.63
CA GLY A 144 -27.26 2.92 0.79
C GLY A 144 -25.81 3.21 1.10
N PHE A 145 -25.48 4.49 1.03
CA PHE A 145 -24.23 5.02 1.53
C PHE A 145 -24.45 5.61 2.92
N PHE A 146 -23.44 5.49 3.79
CA PHE A 146 -23.49 5.99 5.17
C PHE A 146 -24.63 5.39 5.99
N VAL A 147 -24.79 4.07 5.87
CA VAL A 147 -25.84 3.32 6.57
C VAL A 147 -25.43 2.96 8.00
N GLN A 148 -26.42 2.77 8.85
CA GLN A 148 -26.20 2.21 10.18
C GLN A 148 -26.05 0.69 10.09
N GLY A 149 -25.03 0.16 10.73
CA GLY A 149 -24.73 -1.26 10.79
C GLY A 149 -24.31 -1.68 12.20
N TYR A 150 -23.38 -2.64 12.28
CA TYR A 150 -22.86 -3.11 13.56
C TYR A 150 -22.02 -2.04 14.27
N ASP A 151 -21.96 -2.12 15.59
CA ASP A 151 -21.18 -1.19 16.41
C ASP A 151 -19.69 -1.55 16.34
N TYR A 152 -18.85 -0.55 16.09
CA TYR A 152 -17.41 -0.69 16.08
C TYR A 152 -16.72 0.50 16.77
N HIS A 153 -15.42 0.38 16.99
CA HIS A 153 -14.62 1.48 17.54
C HIS A 153 -13.64 1.98 16.49
N LEU A 154 -13.95 3.14 15.90
CA LEU A 154 -13.06 3.81 14.98
C LEU A 154 -11.80 4.25 15.74
N LEU A 155 -10.63 3.97 15.17
CA LEU A 155 -9.33 4.25 15.81
C LEU A 155 -9.23 3.70 17.25
N TRP A 156 -10.01 2.66 17.59
CA TRP A 156 -10.07 1.94 18.87
C TRP A 156 -10.71 2.66 20.04
N PHE A 157 -11.05 3.93 19.92
CA PHE A 157 -11.64 4.73 21.01
C PHE A 157 -12.90 5.51 20.66
N ILE A 158 -13.23 5.70 19.39
CA ILE A 158 -14.44 6.41 18.96
C ILE A 158 -15.54 5.38 18.65
N PRO A 159 -16.61 5.28 19.46
CA PRO A 159 -17.73 4.42 19.12
C PRO A 159 -18.43 4.94 17.86
N ALA A 160 -18.66 4.07 16.90
CA ALA A 160 -19.34 4.38 15.65
C ALA A 160 -20.16 3.16 15.18
N ASN A 161 -21.17 3.41 14.38
CA ASN A 161 -22.02 2.39 13.76
C ASN A 161 -22.41 2.73 12.32
N ILE A 162 -21.75 3.74 11.74
CA ILE A 162 -22.00 4.17 10.36
C ILE A 162 -20.97 3.51 9.45
N HIS A 163 -21.46 2.81 8.42
CA HIS A 163 -20.65 2.17 7.40
C HIS A 163 -20.77 2.90 6.09
N PHE A 164 -19.69 2.91 5.29
CA PHE A 164 -19.65 3.59 4.01
C PHE A 164 -20.72 3.09 3.04
N PHE A 165 -20.94 1.77 3.00
CA PHE A 165 -21.93 1.11 2.16
C PHE A 165 -22.51 -0.09 2.88
N GLY A 166 -23.80 -0.33 2.73
CA GLY A 166 -24.45 -1.45 3.36
C GLY A 166 -25.94 -1.51 3.04
N SER A 167 -26.63 -2.41 3.71
CA SER A 167 -28.09 -2.53 3.68
C SER A 167 -28.75 -1.43 4.50
N THR A 168 -29.84 -0.89 4.01
CA THR A 168 -30.65 0.09 4.76
C THR A 168 -31.70 -0.59 5.65
N ASP A 169 -31.96 -1.88 5.46
CA ASP A 169 -32.93 -2.67 6.21
C ASP A 169 -32.31 -3.69 7.18
N GLY A 170 -30.98 -3.63 7.33
CA GLY A 170 -30.21 -4.49 8.24
C GLY A 170 -30.01 -5.92 7.76
N ARG A 171 -30.44 -6.25 6.54
CA ARG A 171 -30.18 -7.58 5.95
C ARG A 171 -28.71 -7.73 5.57
N PRO A 172 -28.13 -8.94 5.70
CA PRO A 172 -26.76 -9.18 5.28
C PRO A 172 -26.59 -9.01 3.77
N ILE A 173 -25.46 -8.41 3.36
CA ILE A 173 -25.05 -8.25 1.97
C ILE A 173 -23.72 -8.96 1.78
N GLN A 174 -23.66 -9.85 0.81
CA GLN A 174 -22.49 -10.67 0.53
C GLN A 174 -21.88 -10.32 -0.84
N LEU A 175 -21.21 -9.18 -0.91
CA LEU A 175 -20.68 -8.66 -2.18
C LEU A 175 -19.65 -9.57 -2.84
N LEU A 176 -18.85 -10.31 -2.08
CA LEU A 176 -17.89 -11.29 -2.55
C LEU A 176 -18.20 -12.71 -2.08
N GLY A 177 -19.39 -12.91 -1.51
CA GLY A 177 -19.79 -14.18 -0.95
C GLY A 177 -19.14 -14.48 0.40
N THR A 178 -19.34 -15.71 0.88
CA THR A 178 -18.88 -16.16 2.19
C THR A 178 -17.87 -17.31 2.11
N ASP A 179 -17.06 -17.43 3.16
CA ASP A 179 -16.14 -18.55 3.30
C ASP A 179 -16.84 -19.81 3.86
N LYS A 180 -16.06 -20.87 4.08
CA LYS A 180 -16.55 -22.13 4.64
C LYS A 180 -17.20 -22.02 6.03
N PHE A 181 -16.98 -20.91 6.72
CA PHE A 181 -17.55 -20.62 8.03
C PHE A 181 -18.70 -19.62 7.97
N GLY A 182 -19.14 -19.24 6.76
CA GLY A 182 -20.21 -18.28 6.54
C GLY A 182 -19.80 -16.82 6.77
N ARG A 183 -18.49 -16.53 6.83
CA ARG A 183 -18.00 -15.16 7.09
C ARG A 183 -17.82 -14.40 5.78
N ASP A 184 -18.22 -13.13 5.76
CA ASP A 184 -18.10 -12.28 4.58
C ASP A 184 -16.63 -12.08 4.16
N ILE A 185 -16.34 -12.43 2.91
CA ILE A 185 -14.99 -12.37 2.36
C ILE A 185 -14.52 -10.93 2.21
N LEU A 186 -15.41 -10.01 1.79
CA LEU A 186 -15.07 -8.61 1.59
C LEU A 186 -14.69 -7.94 2.91
N SER A 187 -15.55 -8.01 3.92
CA SER A 187 -15.31 -7.41 5.23
C SER A 187 -14.04 -7.96 5.87
N ARG A 188 -13.80 -9.26 5.74
CA ARG A 188 -12.56 -9.87 6.23
C ARG A 188 -11.32 -9.41 5.48
N GLY A 189 -11.41 -9.25 4.16
CA GLY A 189 -10.31 -8.72 3.35
C GLY A 189 -9.95 -7.30 3.76
N ILE A 190 -10.95 -6.44 3.95
CA ILE A 190 -10.77 -5.05 4.38
C ILE A 190 -10.17 -4.98 5.79
N ILE A 191 -10.75 -5.71 6.75
CA ILE A 191 -10.24 -5.72 8.14
C ILE A 191 -8.89 -6.40 8.25
N GLY A 192 -8.63 -7.43 7.42
CA GLY A 192 -7.33 -8.08 7.31
C GLY A 192 -6.21 -7.16 6.84
N SER A 193 -6.51 -6.07 6.14
CA SER A 193 -5.52 -5.07 5.75
C SER A 193 -4.89 -4.30 6.93
N ARG A 194 -5.49 -4.42 8.13
CA ARG A 194 -5.00 -3.80 9.37
C ARG A 194 -3.90 -4.62 10.05
N ILE A 195 -3.77 -5.90 9.71
CA ILE A 195 -2.80 -6.82 10.31
C ILE A 195 -1.50 -6.74 9.54
#